data_196f310033f83bc4de61dbe430f8d041
#
_entry.id   196f310033f83bc4de61dbe430f8d041
#
_cell.length_a   1.000
_cell.length_b   1.000
_cell.length_c   1.000
_cell.angle_alpha   90.00
_cell.angle_beta   90.00
_cell.angle_gamma   90.00
#
_symmetry.space_group_name_H-M   'P 1'
#
loop_
_entity.id
_entity.type
_entity.pdbx_description
1 polymer ?
#
loop_
_entity_poly.entity_id
_entity_poly.type
_entity_poly.pdbx_seq_one_letter_code
_entity_poly.pdbx_strand_id
1 'polypeptide(L)'
;MCIRDRACAYVGRQEEYVDLVCNEMLPAVAAEGLADFVDVFCDEGFFTVEQTARIMKAGRKLGMRAKIHANELAVSGGVQVGVEYDALSVDHLERMGGPEIDALHGTVTSPTMLPGAAFFLGMSYPPAREMINAGLGVALASDYNPGSSPSGNMRMVVSLACIRMRMTPAEAINAATLNGAYAMGLSRDYGSVTVGKVANFFLTVPMPSVAFMPYAYTTPLISRIFLRGEGVVA
;
A
#
# COMPACT_ATOMS: atom_id res chain seq x y z
N MET A 1 -7.54 9.85 -4.40
CA MET A 1 -8.87 9.77 -3.75
C MET A 1 -9.13 8.31 -3.40
N CYS A 2 -9.29 8.01 -2.13
CA CYS A 2 -9.62 6.67 -1.65
C CYS A 2 -11.13 6.55 -1.40
N ILE A 3 -11.75 5.57 -2.04
CA ILE A 3 -13.18 5.26 -1.88
C ILE A 3 -13.25 3.93 -1.13
N ARG A 4 -13.05 4.04 0.18
CA ARG A 4 -12.98 2.85 1.03
C ARG A 4 -14.36 2.27 1.32
N ASP A 5 -15.33 3.12 1.60
CA ASP A 5 -16.65 2.71 2.04
C ASP A 5 -17.76 3.57 1.42
N ARG A 6 -18.96 3.08 1.48
CA ARG A 6 -20.18 3.78 1.09
C ARG A 6 -20.53 4.83 2.13
N ALA A 7 -20.86 6.04 1.68
CA ALA A 7 -21.39 7.07 2.58
C ALA A 7 -22.70 6.60 3.24
N CYS A 8 -22.89 6.91 4.54
CA CYS A 8 -24.06 6.47 5.32
C CYS A 8 -25.40 6.82 4.67
N ALA A 9 -25.46 7.94 3.93
CA ALA A 9 -26.66 8.37 3.20
C ALA A 9 -27.06 7.39 2.06
N TYR A 10 -26.19 6.48 1.66
CA TYR A 10 -26.40 5.52 0.56
C TYR A 10 -26.55 4.07 1.04
N VAL A 11 -26.83 3.84 2.31
CA VAL A 11 -27.12 2.49 2.81
C VAL A 11 -28.26 1.87 2.01
N GLY A 12 -28.03 0.68 1.43
CA GLY A 12 -28.98 0.00 0.54
C GLY A 12 -29.04 0.54 -0.90
N ARG A 13 -28.27 1.58 -1.24
CA ARG A 13 -28.25 2.23 -2.57
C ARG A 13 -26.84 2.29 -3.14
N GLN A 14 -26.14 1.15 -3.14
CA GLN A 14 -24.73 1.08 -3.53
C GLN A 14 -24.48 1.52 -4.97
N GLU A 15 -25.33 1.13 -5.91
CA GLU A 15 -25.21 1.52 -7.33
C GLU A 15 -25.33 3.02 -7.52
N GLU A 16 -26.27 3.66 -6.84
CA GLU A 16 -26.42 5.14 -6.89
C GLU A 16 -25.16 5.83 -6.34
N TYR A 17 -24.52 5.25 -5.33
CA TYR A 17 -23.26 5.79 -4.81
C TYR A 17 -22.11 5.61 -5.82
N VAL A 18 -22.02 4.48 -6.49
CA VAL A 18 -21.04 4.26 -7.57
C VAL A 18 -21.26 5.27 -8.71
N ASP A 19 -22.53 5.53 -9.07
CA ASP A 19 -22.87 6.52 -10.09
C ASP A 19 -22.45 7.93 -9.66
N LEU A 20 -22.70 8.33 -8.41
CA LEU A 20 -22.24 9.60 -7.84
C LEU A 20 -20.70 9.72 -7.90
N VAL A 21 -19.99 8.67 -7.50
CA VAL A 21 -18.53 8.64 -7.55
C VAL A 21 -18.02 8.84 -8.97
N CYS A 22 -18.57 8.09 -9.93
CA CYS A 22 -18.09 8.10 -11.31
C CYS A 22 -18.43 9.38 -12.07
N ASN A 23 -19.65 9.92 -11.84
CA ASN A 23 -20.20 10.99 -12.67
C ASN A 23 -20.06 12.39 -12.06
N GLU A 24 -19.85 12.50 -10.74
CA GLU A 24 -19.76 13.78 -10.05
C GLU A 24 -18.45 13.94 -9.26
N MET A 25 -18.15 13.01 -8.33
CA MET A 25 -17.01 13.18 -7.43
C MET A 25 -15.67 13.11 -8.16
N LEU A 26 -15.42 12.08 -8.97
CA LEU A 26 -14.16 11.94 -9.72
C LEU A 26 -13.94 13.09 -10.71
N PRO A 27 -14.94 13.51 -11.51
CA PRO A 27 -14.80 14.69 -12.37
C PRO A 27 -14.47 15.97 -11.60
N ALA A 28 -15.13 16.22 -10.45
CA ALA A 28 -14.86 17.41 -9.64
C ALA A 28 -13.42 17.40 -9.08
N VAL A 29 -12.99 16.27 -8.51
CA VAL A 29 -11.62 16.09 -7.99
C VAL A 29 -10.57 16.26 -9.09
N ALA A 30 -10.83 15.72 -10.29
CA ALA A 30 -9.93 15.85 -11.42
C ALA A 30 -9.83 17.29 -11.95
N ALA A 31 -10.97 17.99 -12.03
CA ALA A 31 -11.03 19.38 -12.51
C ALA A 31 -10.22 20.33 -11.62
N GLU A 32 -10.15 20.05 -10.32
CA GLU A 32 -9.38 20.83 -9.34
C GLU A 32 -7.94 20.31 -9.15
N GLY A 33 -7.55 19.19 -9.79
CA GLY A 33 -6.23 18.60 -9.67
C GLY A 33 -5.87 18.10 -8.25
N LEU A 34 -6.87 17.60 -7.50
CA LEU A 34 -6.72 17.27 -6.09
C LEU A 34 -6.22 15.84 -5.82
N ALA A 35 -6.14 14.98 -6.83
CA ALA A 35 -5.68 13.59 -6.65
C ALA A 35 -4.92 13.04 -7.87
N ASP A 36 -3.87 12.28 -7.60
CA ASP A 36 -3.09 11.54 -8.59
C ASP A 36 -3.63 10.11 -8.79
N PHE A 37 -4.31 9.58 -7.77
CA PHE A 37 -4.78 8.19 -7.73
C PHE A 37 -6.26 8.13 -7.41
N VAL A 38 -6.90 7.08 -7.94
CA VAL A 38 -8.20 6.58 -7.48
C VAL A 38 -7.97 5.23 -6.82
N ASP A 39 -8.54 5.05 -5.63
CA ASP A 39 -8.38 3.86 -4.81
C ASP A 39 -9.74 3.40 -4.30
N VAL A 40 -10.01 2.09 -4.37
CA VAL A 40 -11.30 1.48 -4.00
C VAL A 40 -11.05 0.28 -3.10
N PHE A 41 -11.90 0.12 -2.09
CA PHE A 41 -11.91 -1.07 -1.27
C PHE A 41 -12.77 -2.17 -1.92
N CYS A 42 -12.10 -3.03 -2.70
CA CYS A 42 -12.71 -4.16 -3.40
C CYS A 42 -12.67 -5.40 -2.49
N ASP A 43 -13.68 -5.57 -1.65
CA ASP A 43 -13.74 -6.72 -0.75
C ASP A 43 -15.18 -7.09 -0.38
N GLU A 44 -15.37 -8.21 0.27
CA GLU A 44 -16.68 -8.70 0.72
C GLU A 44 -17.35 -7.69 1.66
N GLY A 45 -18.57 -7.29 1.31
CA GLY A 45 -19.34 -6.28 2.06
C GLY A 45 -19.04 -4.82 1.69
N PHE A 46 -18.08 -4.58 0.78
CA PHE A 46 -17.72 -3.26 0.27
C PHE A 46 -18.03 -3.13 -1.23
N PHE A 47 -17.05 -2.84 -2.08
CA PHE A 47 -17.30 -2.75 -3.52
C PHE A 47 -17.03 -4.08 -4.21
N THR A 48 -17.92 -4.45 -5.14
CA THR A 48 -17.73 -5.65 -5.98
C THR A 48 -16.65 -5.40 -7.05
N VAL A 49 -16.21 -6.47 -7.71
CA VAL A 49 -15.28 -6.39 -8.87
C VAL A 49 -15.84 -5.49 -9.96
N GLU A 50 -17.13 -5.62 -10.29
CA GLU A 50 -17.79 -4.84 -11.35
C GLU A 50 -17.88 -3.35 -10.98
N GLN A 51 -18.23 -3.05 -9.71
CA GLN A 51 -18.27 -1.67 -9.21
C GLN A 51 -16.87 -1.05 -9.19
N THR A 52 -15.88 -1.82 -8.73
CA THR A 52 -14.47 -1.41 -8.74
C THR A 52 -13.99 -1.13 -10.16
N ALA A 53 -14.25 -2.02 -11.11
CA ALA A 53 -13.91 -1.84 -12.52
C ALA A 53 -14.53 -0.57 -13.12
N ARG A 54 -15.79 -0.26 -12.78
CA ARG A 54 -16.46 0.98 -13.23
C ARG A 54 -15.74 2.22 -12.70
N ILE A 55 -15.40 2.24 -11.42
CA ILE A 55 -14.71 3.37 -10.78
C ILE A 55 -13.28 3.52 -11.35
N MET A 56 -12.53 2.42 -11.50
CA MET A 56 -11.19 2.44 -12.11
C MET A 56 -11.23 2.98 -13.54
N LYS A 57 -12.20 2.53 -14.34
CA LYS A 57 -12.41 3.01 -15.71
C LYS A 57 -12.73 4.52 -15.75
N ALA A 58 -13.53 5.01 -14.81
CA ALA A 58 -13.84 6.44 -14.70
C ALA A 58 -12.61 7.25 -14.30
N GLY A 59 -11.85 6.83 -13.29
CA GLY A 59 -10.62 7.48 -12.86
C GLY A 59 -9.56 7.53 -13.95
N ARG A 60 -9.34 6.43 -14.67
CA ARG A 60 -8.39 6.34 -15.81
C ARG A 60 -8.71 7.35 -16.91
N LYS A 61 -10.00 7.56 -17.24
CA LYS A 61 -10.41 8.58 -18.24
C LYS A 61 -10.06 10.00 -17.82
N LEU A 62 -9.94 10.24 -16.53
CA LEU A 62 -9.59 11.53 -15.92
C LEU A 62 -8.09 11.66 -15.60
N GLY A 63 -7.26 10.70 -16.04
CA GLY A 63 -5.83 10.70 -15.84
C GLY A 63 -5.35 10.20 -14.48
N MET A 64 -6.24 9.71 -13.62
CA MET A 64 -5.87 9.12 -12.33
C MET A 64 -5.37 7.68 -12.51
N ARG A 65 -4.33 7.30 -11.76
CA ARG A 65 -3.83 5.93 -11.71
C ARG A 65 -4.62 5.12 -10.67
N ALA A 66 -4.80 3.83 -10.94
CA ALA A 66 -5.52 2.93 -10.05
C ALA A 66 -4.65 2.46 -8.87
N LYS A 67 -5.26 2.34 -7.69
CA LYS A 67 -4.82 1.57 -6.54
C LYS A 67 -6.04 0.84 -5.99
N ILE A 68 -5.86 -0.30 -5.33
CA ILE A 68 -6.99 -1.09 -4.83
C ILE A 68 -6.65 -1.71 -3.49
N HIS A 69 -7.50 -1.50 -2.47
CA HIS A 69 -7.52 -2.36 -1.29
C HIS A 69 -8.17 -3.68 -1.69
N ALA A 70 -7.43 -4.77 -1.57
CA ALA A 70 -7.82 -6.06 -2.11
C ALA A 70 -7.49 -7.21 -1.16
N ASN A 71 -8.38 -8.17 -1.09
CA ASN A 71 -8.14 -9.43 -0.38
C ASN A 71 -7.73 -9.24 1.10
N GLU A 72 -8.32 -8.25 1.77
CA GLU A 72 -8.13 -8.03 3.21
C GLU A 72 -8.99 -9.02 4.01
N LEU A 73 -10.28 -9.11 3.68
CA LEU A 73 -11.28 -9.91 4.41
C LEU A 73 -11.54 -11.26 3.74
N ALA A 74 -11.62 -11.29 2.42
CA ALA A 74 -11.93 -12.45 1.61
C ALA A 74 -11.10 -12.49 0.32
N VAL A 75 -11.15 -13.61 -0.40
CA VAL A 75 -10.65 -13.68 -1.79
C VAL A 75 -11.70 -13.03 -2.69
N SER A 76 -11.57 -11.70 -2.86
CA SER A 76 -12.61 -10.84 -3.44
C SER A 76 -12.50 -10.62 -4.95
N GLY A 77 -11.40 -11.04 -5.59
CA GLY A 77 -11.10 -10.71 -6.99
C GLY A 77 -10.47 -9.33 -7.17
N GLY A 78 -10.21 -8.61 -6.08
CA GLY A 78 -9.58 -7.27 -6.11
C GLY A 78 -8.19 -7.26 -6.72
N VAL A 79 -7.41 -8.34 -6.56
CA VAL A 79 -6.10 -8.49 -7.18
C VAL A 79 -6.22 -8.55 -8.70
N GLN A 80 -7.13 -9.38 -9.21
CA GLN A 80 -7.34 -9.58 -10.65
C GLN A 80 -7.82 -8.30 -11.33
N VAL A 81 -8.75 -7.57 -10.72
CA VAL A 81 -9.20 -6.28 -11.27
C VAL A 81 -8.09 -5.23 -11.18
N GLY A 82 -7.24 -5.29 -10.16
CA GLY A 82 -6.04 -4.44 -10.07
C GLY A 82 -5.09 -4.65 -11.25
N VAL A 83 -4.83 -5.90 -11.60
CA VAL A 83 -4.00 -6.27 -12.75
C VAL A 83 -4.64 -5.83 -14.06
N GLU A 84 -5.96 -6.04 -14.24
CA GLU A 84 -6.69 -5.65 -15.45
C GLU A 84 -6.62 -4.14 -15.73
N TYR A 85 -6.61 -3.33 -14.67
CA TYR A 85 -6.56 -1.86 -14.78
C TYR A 85 -5.16 -1.27 -14.63
N ASP A 86 -4.09 -2.08 -14.68
CA ASP A 86 -2.71 -1.65 -14.49
C ASP A 86 -2.55 -0.85 -13.20
N ALA A 87 -3.21 -1.26 -12.12
CA ALA A 87 -3.12 -0.60 -10.83
C ALA A 87 -1.66 -0.52 -10.39
N LEU A 88 -1.27 0.62 -9.82
CA LEU A 88 0.10 0.80 -9.35
C LEU A 88 0.40 -0.13 -8.17
N SER A 89 -0.62 -0.36 -7.31
CA SER A 89 -0.55 -1.36 -6.26
C SER A 89 -1.91 -1.98 -5.98
N VAL A 90 -1.87 -3.20 -5.43
CA VAL A 90 -2.95 -3.84 -4.70
C VAL A 90 -2.50 -3.97 -3.25
N ASP A 91 -3.31 -3.49 -2.36
CA ASP A 91 -2.93 -3.24 -0.97
C ASP A 91 -3.67 -4.20 -0.03
N HIS A 92 -3.14 -4.51 1.17
CA HIS A 92 -3.55 -5.49 2.19
C HIS A 92 -3.09 -6.91 1.91
N LEU A 93 -3.86 -7.73 1.18
CA LEU A 93 -3.46 -9.06 0.69
C LEU A 93 -3.39 -10.14 1.78
N GLU A 94 -4.15 -10.02 2.88
CA GLU A 94 -4.24 -11.02 3.95
C GLU A 94 -4.79 -12.36 3.45
N ARG A 95 -5.61 -12.32 2.38
CA ARG A 95 -6.29 -13.48 1.77
C ARG A 95 -5.74 -13.81 0.39
N MET A 96 -4.41 -13.89 0.27
CA MET A 96 -3.75 -14.30 -0.96
C MET A 96 -3.60 -15.82 -1.05
N GLY A 97 -3.71 -16.35 -2.27
CA GLY A 97 -3.40 -17.73 -2.62
C GLY A 97 -2.59 -17.81 -3.92
N GLY A 98 -2.37 -19.03 -4.41
CA GLY A 98 -1.64 -19.26 -5.66
C GLY A 98 -2.20 -18.48 -6.85
N PRO A 99 -3.51 -18.51 -7.11
CA PRO A 99 -4.11 -17.79 -8.25
C PRO A 99 -3.88 -16.27 -8.24
N GLU A 100 -3.89 -15.64 -7.06
CA GLU A 100 -3.65 -14.21 -6.91
C GLU A 100 -2.17 -13.88 -7.10
N ILE A 101 -1.27 -14.73 -6.57
CA ILE A 101 0.17 -14.60 -6.76
C ILE A 101 0.52 -14.75 -8.25
N ASP A 102 -0.06 -15.75 -8.92
CA ASP A 102 0.15 -16.01 -10.35
C ASP A 102 -0.34 -14.84 -11.21
N ALA A 103 -1.48 -14.22 -10.85
CA ALA A 103 -2.03 -13.08 -11.55
C ALA A 103 -1.11 -11.85 -11.54
N LEU A 104 -0.26 -11.70 -10.51
CA LEU A 104 0.68 -10.58 -10.39
C LEU A 104 1.97 -10.77 -11.18
N HIS A 105 2.28 -12.00 -11.65
CA HIS A 105 3.51 -12.26 -12.40
C HIS A 105 3.58 -11.49 -13.70
N GLY A 106 4.72 -10.81 -13.93
CA GLY A 106 4.98 -10.06 -15.15
C GLY A 106 4.15 -8.79 -15.32
N THR A 107 3.41 -8.39 -14.28
CA THR A 107 2.61 -7.15 -14.28
C THR A 107 3.37 -5.97 -13.68
N VAL A 108 2.82 -4.76 -13.84
CA VAL A 108 3.33 -3.54 -13.22
C VAL A 108 2.76 -3.31 -11.81
N THR A 109 1.79 -4.11 -11.42
CA THR A 109 1.06 -3.96 -10.16
C THR A 109 1.88 -4.46 -8.98
N SER A 110 2.16 -3.59 -8.02
CA SER A 110 2.93 -3.89 -6.81
C SER A 110 2.04 -4.48 -5.73
N PRO A 111 2.32 -5.69 -5.22
CA PRO A 111 1.68 -6.19 -4.01
C PRO A 111 2.21 -5.41 -2.79
N THR A 112 1.32 -4.70 -2.09
CA THR A 112 1.67 -3.85 -0.95
C THR A 112 1.00 -4.38 0.32
N MET A 113 1.79 -4.77 1.30
CA MET A 113 1.32 -5.37 2.53
C MET A 113 1.27 -4.35 3.66
N LEU A 114 0.26 -4.45 4.51
CA LEU A 114 -0.07 -3.50 5.57
C LEU A 114 -0.10 -4.19 6.96
N PRO A 115 1.04 -4.73 7.45
CA PRO A 115 1.05 -5.56 8.65
C PRO A 115 0.64 -4.81 9.92
N GLY A 116 0.62 -3.46 9.90
CA GLY A 116 0.09 -2.64 10.99
C GLY A 116 -1.42 -2.82 11.17
N ALA A 117 -2.17 -2.90 10.07
CA ALA A 117 -3.62 -3.15 10.08
C ALA A 117 -3.92 -4.57 10.58
N ALA A 118 -3.24 -5.58 10.03
CA ALA A 118 -3.38 -6.97 10.48
C ALA A 118 -3.07 -7.13 11.99
N PHE A 119 -2.04 -6.43 12.48
CA PHE A 119 -1.69 -6.40 13.91
C PHE A 119 -2.81 -5.79 14.76
N PHE A 120 -3.27 -4.59 14.40
CA PHE A 120 -4.23 -3.83 15.19
C PHE A 120 -5.61 -4.51 15.23
N LEU A 121 -6.04 -5.08 14.10
CA LEU A 121 -7.32 -5.77 13.98
C LEU A 121 -7.27 -7.25 14.43
N GLY A 122 -6.10 -7.78 14.79
CA GLY A 122 -5.96 -9.18 15.19
C GLY A 122 -6.18 -10.19 14.05
N MET A 123 -5.88 -9.79 12.81
CA MET A 123 -6.08 -10.59 11.61
C MET A 123 -4.85 -11.49 11.31
N SER A 124 -5.02 -12.41 10.35
CA SER A 124 -3.90 -13.12 9.73
C SER A 124 -3.06 -12.13 8.92
N TYR A 125 -1.76 -12.44 8.78
CA TYR A 125 -0.85 -11.61 7.99
C TYR A 125 -0.80 -12.07 6.54
N PRO A 126 -0.52 -11.15 5.59
CA PRO A 126 -0.27 -11.49 4.20
C PRO A 126 0.85 -12.53 4.06
N PRO A 127 0.77 -13.46 3.08
CA PRO A 127 1.78 -14.52 2.89
C PRO A 127 3.03 -14.00 2.17
N ALA A 128 3.75 -13.06 2.79
CA ALA A 128 4.92 -12.39 2.19
C ALA A 128 5.97 -13.36 1.68
N ARG A 129 6.25 -14.44 2.44
CA ARG A 129 7.27 -15.42 2.04
C ARG A 129 6.91 -16.14 0.76
N GLU A 130 5.65 -16.47 0.57
CA GLU A 130 5.15 -17.12 -0.65
C GLU A 130 5.26 -16.19 -1.85
N MET A 131 4.83 -14.94 -1.71
CA MET A 131 4.96 -13.92 -2.76
C MET A 131 6.42 -13.65 -3.15
N ILE A 132 7.31 -13.52 -2.17
CA ILE A 132 8.75 -13.31 -2.43
C ILE A 132 9.37 -14.54 -3.10
N ASN A 133 9.05 -15.76 -2.64
CA ASN A 133 9.55 -16.99 -3.25
C ASN A 133 9.05 -17.18 -4.69
N ALA A 134 7.87 -16.64 -4.99
CA ALA A 134 7.34 -16.57 -6.34
C ALA A 134 7.98 -15.44 -7.20
N GLY A 135 8.94 -14.68 -6.66
CA GLY A 135 9.67 -13.63 -7.38
C GLY A 135 8.97 -12.28 -7.44
N LEU A 136 7.91 -12.05 -6.65
CA LEU A 136 7.22 -10.77 -6.62
C LEU A 136 7.99 -9.73 -5.79
N GLY A 137 8.06 -8.51 -6.30
CA GLY A 137 8.61 -7.35 -5.60
C GLY A 137 7.58 -6.73 -4.65
N VAL A 138 7.48 -7.26 -3.42
CA VAL A 138 6.51 -6.82 -2.43
C VAL A 138 6.88 -5.46 -1.81
N ALA A 139 5.89 -4.61 -1.52
CA ALA A 139 6.05 -3.36 -0.80
C ALA A 139 5.43 -3.44 0.62
N LEU A 140 5.82 -2.52 1.48
CA LEU A 140 5.28 -2.34 2.83
C LEU A 140 4.80 -0.90 3.01
N ALA A 141 3.64 -0.73 3.63
CA ALA A 141 3.10 0.57 4.00
C ALA A 141 2.48 0.54 5.41
N SER A 142 2.20 1.72 5.98
CA SER A 142 1.69 1.85 7.34
C SER A 142 0.17 1.72 7.43
N ASP A 143 -0.54 2.01 6.35
CA ASP A 143 -2.01 2.18 6.37
C ASP A 143 -2.47 3.14 7.48
N TYR A 144 -1.72 4.23 7.69
CA TYR A 144 -1.99 5.14 8.80
C TYR A 144 -3.39 5.75 8.71
N ASN A 145 -4.28 5.26 9.55
CA ASN A 145 -5.65 5.74 9.67
C ASN A 145 -6.19 5.44 11.08
N PRO A 146 -7.22 6.19 11.56
CA PRO A 146 -7.76 6.00 12.91
C PRO A 146 -8.57 4.71 13.10
N GLY A 147 -8.99 4.04 12.03
CA GLY A 147 -9.88 2.87 12.09
C GLY A 147 -9.16 1.54 12.25
N SER A 148 -8.10 1.32 11.48
CA SER A 148 -7.42 0.02 11.37
C SER A 148 -5.93 0.04 11.66
N SER A 149 -5.27 1.22 11.62
CA SER A 149 -3.82 1.31 11.84
C SER A 149 -3.43 2.71 12.37
N PRO A 150 -3.66 3.01 13.66
CA PRO A 150 -3.44 4.35 14.21
C PRO A 150 -1.95 4.64 14.48
N SER A 151 -1.05 4.14 13.63
CA SER A 151 0.40 4.33 13.75
C SER A 151 1.08 4.43 12.40
N GLY A 152 1.76 5.56 12.16
CA GLY A 152 2.63 5.75 10.99
C GLY A 152 4.06 5.23 11.20
N ASN A 153 4.33 4.43 12.25
CA ASN A 153 5.67 3.99 12.59
C ASN A 153 6.16 2.87 11.64
N MET A 154 6.84 3.24 10.55
CA MET A 154 7.39 2.29 9.57
C MET A 154 8.44 1.33 10.16
N ARG A 155 9.11 1.67 11.26
CA ARG A 155 10.01 0.73 11.95
C ARG A 155 9.25 -0.43 12.57
N MET A 156 8.06 -0.14 13.15
CA MET A 156 7.17 -1.20 13.64
C MET A 156 6.65 -2.07 12.48
N VAL A 157 6.30 -1.46 11.35
CA VAL A 157 5.89 -2.18 10.13
C VAL A 157 6.99 -3.14 9.66
N VAL A 158 8.23 -2.67 9.56
CA VAL A 158 9.41 -3.51 9.20
C VAL A 158 9.62 -4.64 10.22
N SER A 159 9.45 -4.36 11.52
CA SER A 159 9.57 -5.39 12.56
C SER A 159 8.48 -6.46 12.45
N LEU A 160 7.24 -6.06 12.23
CA LEU A 160 6.12 -6.99 11.99
C LEU A 160 6.36 -7.86 10.75
N ALA A 161 6.85 -7.27 9.67
CA ALA A 161 7.20 -8.00 8.45
C ALA A 161 8.26 -9.08 8.71
N CYS A 162 9.28 -8.77 9.49
CA CYS A 162 10.31 -9.76 9.86
C CYS A 162 9.76 -10.84 10.81
N ILE A 163 9.05 -10.45 11.87
CA ILE A 163 8.63 -11.35 12.95
C ILE A 163 7.44 -12.21 12.54
N ARG A 164 6.44 -11.61 11.87
CA ARG A 164 5.16 -12.25 11.57
C ARG A 164 5.06 -12.79 10.15
N MET A 165 5.72 -12.14 9.18
CA MET A 165 5.62 -12.47 7.76
C MET A 165 6.87 -13.16 7.22
N ARG A 166 7.85 -13.48 8.08
CA ARG A 166 9.08 -14.21 7.76
C ARG A 166 9.95 -13.55 6.68
N MET A 167 9.90 -12.23 6.61
CA MET A 167 10.82 -11.48 5.75
C MET A 167 12.18 -11.36 6.41
N THR A 168 13.24 -11.43 5.63
CA THR A 168 14.57 -11.05 6.12
C THR A 168 14.63 -9.53 6.35
N PRO A 169 15.52 -9.02 7.23
CA PRO A 169 15.68 -7.59 7.43
C PRO A 169 15.94 -6.80 6.14
N ALA A 170 16.73 -7.35 5.22
CA ALA A 170 17.03 -6.73 3.93
C ALA A 170 15.77 -6.63 3.03
N GLU A 171 15.00 -7.71 2.94
CA GLU A 171 13.74 -7.72 2.19
C GLU A 171 12.75 -6.72 2.75
N ALA A 172 12.57 -6.67 4.08
CA ALA A 172 11.62 -5.77 4.72
C ALA A 172 12.02 -4.29 4.56
N ILE A 173 13.33 -3.96 4.63
CA ILE A 173 13.82 -2.60 4.40
C ILE A 173 13.64 -2.22 2.93
N ASN A 174 13.98 -3.10 1.97
CA ASN A 174 13.73 -2.84 0.55
C ASN A 174 12.24 -2.65 0.26
N ALA A 175 11.38 -3.47 0.86
CA ALA A 175 9.94 -3.36 0.73
C ALA A 175 9.39 -2.03 1.26
N ALA A 176 9.94 -1.53 2.39
CA ALA A 176 9.54 -0.25 2.99
C ALA A 176 10.16 0.98 2.31
N THR A 177 11.15 0.82 1.44
CA THR A 177 11.88 1.94 0.81
C THR A 177 11.79 1.90 -0.72
N LEU A 178 12.57 1.03 -1.36
CA LEU A 178 12.68 0.94 -2.81
C LEU A 178 11.33 0.56 -3.45
N ASN A 179 10.75 -0.54 -2.97
CA ASN A 179 9.47 -1.04 -3.49
C ASN A 179 8.30 -0.15 -3.06
N GLY A 180 8.34 0.41 -1.84
CA GLY A 180 7.36 1.41 -1.40
C GLY A 180 7.35 2.65 -2.29
N ALA A 181 8.51 3.15 -2.70
CA ALA A 181 8.60 4.24 -3.66
C ALA A 181 8.04 3.85 -5.04
N TYR A 182 8.25 2.60 -5.48
CA TYR A 182 7.65 2.08 -6.70
C TYR A 182 6.12 2.03 -6.60
N ALA A 183 5.58 1.46 -5.52
CA ALA A 183 4.15 1.37 -5.26
C ALA A 183 3.43 2.74 -5.17
N MET A 184 4.19 3.82 -4.99
CA MET A 184 3.72 5.20 -5.04
C MET A 184 3.98 5.91 -6.37
N GLY A 185 4.64 5.26 -7.34
CA GLY A 185 5.05 5.89 -8.60
C GLY A 185 6.19 6.90 -8.46
N LEU A 186 6.94 6.85 -7.36
CA LEU A 186 8.00 7.81 -7.00
C LEU A 186 9.41 7.22 -7.07
N SER A 187 9.58 6.02 -7.60
CA SER A 187 10.87 5.29 -7.61
C SER A 187 12.00 6.01 -8.36
N ARG A 188 11.66 6.91 -9.28
CA ARG A 188 12.65 7.76 -9.98
C ARG A 188 13.40 8.66 -9.00
N ASP A 189 12.69 9.27 -8.06
CA ASP A 189 13.20 10.34 -7.21
C ASP A 189 13.43 9.91 -5.77
N TYR A 190 12.85 8.78 -5.32
CA TYR A 190 12.86 8.32 -3.93
C TYR A 190 13.20 6.83 -3.82
N GLY A 191 13.27 6.33 -2.58
CA GLY A 191 13.37 4.91 -2.23
C GLY A 191 14.79 4.39 -2.06
N SER A 192 15.83 5.13 -2.48
CA SER A 192 17.24 4.73 -2.30
C SER A 192 18.14 5.93 -2.14
N VAL A 193 19.29 5.74 -1.49
CA VAL A 193 20.38 6.72 -1.41
C VAL A 193 21.25 6.55 -2.66
N THR A 194 20.91 7.26 -3.73
CA THR A 194 21.56 7.16 -5.04
C THR A 194 21.73 8.56 -5.60
N VAL A 195 22.84 8.80 -6.30
CA VAL A 195 23.11 10.09 -6.97
C VAL A 195 21.97 10.45 -7.93
N GLY A 196 21.47 11.68 -7.81
CA GLY A 196 20.35 12.20 -8.60
C GLY A 196 18.96 12.05 -7.95
N LYS A 197 18.84 11.30 -6.86
CA LYS A 197 17.60 11.22 -6.09
C LYS A 197 17.50 12.27 -5.00
N VAL A 198 16.28 12.53 -4.55
CA VAL A 198 15.99 13.44 -3.45
C VAL A 198 16.63 12.90 -2.17
N ALA A 199 17.40 13.72 -1.48
CA ALA A 199 18.14 13.36 -0.29
C ALA A 199 17.23 13.30 0.97
N ASN A 200 16.32 12.33 0.96
CA ASN A 200 15.46 11.98 2.11
C ASN A 200 16.02 10.71 2.76
N PHE A 201 16.67 10.85 3.90
CA PHE A 201 17.25 9.72 4.63
C PHE A 201 17.35 10.03 6.12
N PHE A 202 17.61 9.02 6.91
CA PHE A 202 17.93 9.17 8.31
C PHE A 202 19.25 8.48 8.66
N LEU A 203 19.88 8.93 9.75
CA LEU A 203 21.02 8.27 10.35
C LEU A 203 20.55 7.57 11.63
N THR A 204 21.13 6.41 11.89
CA THR A 204 20.90 5.70 13.14
C THR A 204 22.01 5.98 14.14
N VAL A 205 21.77 5.67 15.41
CA VAL A 205 22.84 5.41 16.37
C VAL A 205 23.66 4.21 15.90
N PRO A 206 24.92 4.04 16.35
CA PRO A 206 25.70 2.84 16.04
C PRO A 206 24.92 1.55 16.38
N MET A 207 24.82 0.66 15.43
CA MET A 207 24.16 -0.63 15.56
C MET A 207 25.10 -1.76 15.11
N PRO A 208 25.01 -2.98 15.67
CA PRO A 208 25.87 -4.09 15.30
C PRO A 208 25.63 -4.55 13.85
N SER A 209 24.41 -4.39 13.33
CA SER A 209 24.03 -4.72 11.95
C SER A 209 22.69 -4.12 11.58
N VAL A 210 22.32 -4.14 10.30
CA VAL A 210 21.00 -3.74 9.80
C VAL A 210 19.87 -4.59 10.42
N ALA A 211 20.16 -5.87 10.73
CA ALA A 211 19.19 -6.75 11.38
C ALA A 211 18.80 -6.31 12.81
N PHE A 212 19.58 -5.46 13.43
CA PHE A 212 19.28 -4.92 14.76
C PHE A 212 18.05 -3.99 14.70
N MET A 213 17.79 -3.33 13.58
CA MET A 213 16.66 -2.40 13.46
C MET A 213 15.30 -3.08 13.68
N PRO A 214 14.91 -4.15 12.99
CA PRO A 214 13.66 -4.86 13.26
C PRO A 214 13.66 -5.62 14.59
N TYR A 215 14.82 -6.04 15.10
CA TYR A 215 14.97 -6.72 16.39
C TYR A 215 14.63 -5.77 17.55
N ALA A 216 15.20 -4.58 17.54
CA ALA A 216 15.03 -3.56 18.58
C ALA A 216 13.84 -2.64 18.30
N TYR A 217 12.65 -3.21 18.05
CA TYR A 217 11.48 -2.54 17.50
C TYR A 217 10.95 -1.34 18.30
N THR A 218 11.20 -1.27 19.61
CA THR A 218 10.82 -0.13 20.47
C THR A 218 11.96 0.83 20.78
N THR A 219 13.21 0.43 20.56
CA THR A 219 14.39 1.25 20.88
C THR A 219 14.50 2.44 19.93
N PRO A 220 14.68 3.69 20.41
CA PRO A 220 14.93 4.84 19.55
C PRO A 220 16.28 4.69 18.83
N LEU A 221 16.27 4.31 17.58
CA LEU A 221 17.48 4.09 16.78
C LEU A 221 17.81 5.25 15.84
N ILE A 222 16.85 6.11 15.53
CA ILE A 222 17.07 7.24 14.62
C ILE A 222 17.71 8.37 15.39
N SER A 223 18.89 8.84 14.92
CA SER A 223 19.63 9.94 15.54
C SER A 223 19.47 11.25 14.80
N ARG A 224 19.30 11.24 13.48
CA ARG A 224 19.09 12.42 12.64
C ARG A 224 18.22 12.09 11.44
N ILE A 225 17.42 13.05 11.01
CA ILE A 225 16.58 12.95 9.80
C ILE A 225 16.97 14.07 8.86
N PHE A 226 17.03 13.76 7.58
CA PHE A 226 17.29 14.70 6.49
C PHE A 226 16.14 14.66 5.50
N LEU A 227 15.59 15.82 5.16
CA LEU A 227 14.60 16.02 4.12
C LEU A 227 15.16 16.99 3.08
N ARG A 228 15.23 16.52 1.83
CA ARG A 228 15.85 17.28 0.72
C ARG A 228 17.28 17.75 1.03
N GLY A 229 18.02 16.96 1.80
CA GLY A 229 19.38 17.28 2.21
C GLY A 229 19.50 18.18 3.44
N GLU A 230 18.42 18.72 3.94
CA GLU A 230 18.40 19.57 5.13
C GLU A 230 18.06 18.75 6.38
N GLY A 231 18.84 18.95 7.44
CA GLY A 231 18.58 18.32 8.75
C GLY A 231 17.31 18.86 9.37
N VAL A 232 16.42 17.95 9.81
CA VAL A 232 15.21 18.29 10.55
C VAL A 232 15.33 17.80 11.99
N VAL A 233 14.69 18.53 12.92
CA VAL A 233 14.63 18.12 14.33
C VAL A 233 13.70 16.91 14.42
N ALA A 234 14.16 15.81 15.01
CA ALA A 234 13.40 14.59 15.25
C ALA A 234 12.51 14.72 16.50
#